data_c20e94f9f65dfb8b8cab46dbe2cbc131
#
_entry.id   c20e94f9f65dfb8b8cab46dbe2cbc131
#
_cell.length_a   1.000
_cell.length_b   1.000
_cell.length_c   1.000
_cell.angle_alpha   90.00
_cell.angle_beta   90.00
_cell.angle_gamma   90.00
#
_symmetry.space_group_name_H-M   'P 1'
#
loop_
_entity.id
_entity.type
_entity.pdbx_description
1 polymer ?
#
loop_
_entity_poly.entity_id
_entity_poly.type
_entity_poly.pdbx_seq_one_letter_code
_entity_poly.pdbx_strand_id
1 'polypeptide(L)'
;MRKGLKVIAALAVLLCMVVPVASAAKYKQGAQLEKLQASYAASIRWGDFEDAWQLVDPAYREANPMSDLALERYQQIQISGYSDRNTTVTPEGDVVRNVEVRVINKHTMAERTLRYREQWRWDPVAKRWWLVVGLPDLWNGE
;
A
#
# COMPACT_ATOMS: atom_id res chain seq x y z
N MET A 1 47.27 -20.77 -34.58
CA MET A 1 47.17 -20.07 -33.31
C MET A 1 46.33 -18.77 -33.32
N ARG A 2 45.92 -18.27 -34.45
CA ARG A 2 45.10 -17.02 -34.50
C ARG A 2 43.58 -17.21 -34.57
N LYS A 3 43.07 -18.43 -34.62
CA LYS A 3 41.62 -18.72 -34.69
C LYS A 3 40.95 -18.95 -33.33
N GLY A 4 41.70 -19.25 -32.25
CA GLY A 4 41.16 -19.48 -30.92
C GLY A 4 40.84 -18.20 -30.15
N LEU A 5 41.50 -17.09 -30.48
CA LEU A 5 41.34 -15.83 -29.75
C LEU A 5 40.02 -15.07 -30.11
N LYS A 6 39.49 -15.34 -31.30
CA LYS A 6 38.23 -14.69 -31.75
C LYS A 6 36.97 -15.32 -31.19
N VAL A 7 37.03 -16.59 -30.80
CA VAL A 7 35.90 -17.31 -30.20
C VAL A 7 35.70 -16.93 -28.74
N ILE A 8 36.77 -16.66 -28.00
CA ILE A 8 36.71 -16.26 -26.59
C ILE A 8 36.15 -14.84 -26.44
N ALA A 9 36.44 -13.94 -27.37
CA ALA A 9 35.91 -12.59 -27.37
C ALA A 9 34.40 -12.53 -27.67
N ALA A 10 33.89 -13.48 -28.49
CA ALA A 10 32.44 -13.55 -28.78
C ALA A 10 31.62 -14.11 -27.60
N LEU A 11 32.19 -14.98 -26.76
CA LEU A 11 31.53 -15.55 -25.60
C LEU A 11 31.44 -14.56 -24.43
N ALA A 12 32.39 -13.65 -24.30
CA ALA A 12 32.40 -12.62 -23.25
C ALA A 12 31.38 -11.51 -23.47
N VAL A 13 31.00 -11.24 -24.72
CA VAL A 13 29.97 -10.22 -25.04
C VAL A 13 28.54 -10.72 -24.78
N LEU A 14 28.34 -12.04 -24.78
CA LEU A 14 26.98 -12.60 -24.54
C LEU A 14 26.59 -12.69 -23.06
N LEU A 15 27.55 -12.52 -22.14
CA LEU A 15 27.31 -12.64 -20.69
C LEU A 15 26.89 -11.32 -20.01
N CYS A 16 26.93 -10.20 -20.72
CA CYS A 16 26.60 -8.87 -20.16
C CYS A 16 25.17 -8.39 -20.37
N MET A 17 24.27 -9.20 -20.91
CA MET A 17 22.92 -8.77 -21.29
C MET A 17 21.76 -9.30 -20.39
N VAL A 18 22.02 -9.82 -19.20
CA VAL A 18 20.98 -10.52 -18.42
C VAL A 18 20.61 -9.84 -17.10
N VAL A 19 20.90 -8.57 -16.86
CA VAL A 19 20.67 -7.98 -15.52
C VAL A 19 19.88 -6.66 -15.45
N PRO A 20 18.99 -6.23 -16.32
CA PRO A 20 18.13 -5.09 -15.95
C PRO A 20 16.64 -5.38 -15.73
N VAL A 21 16.13 -6.58 -16.03
CA VAL A 21 14.67 -6.81 -16.02
C VAL A 21 14.08 -6.86 -14.61
N ALA A 22 14.78 -7.45 -13.64
CA ALA A 22 14.29 -7.57 -12.26
C ALA A 22 14.23 -6.21 -11.53
N SER A 23 15.17 -5.31 -11.80
CA SER A 23 15.20 -3.97 -11.20
C SER A 23 14.10 -3.08 -11.75
N ALA A 24 13.80 -3.16 -13.04
CA ALA A 24 12.71 -2.41 -13.66
C ALA A 24 11.33 -2.87 -13.15
N ALA A 25 11.14 -4.18 -12.93
CA ALA A 25 9.90 -4.72 -12.37
C ALA A 25 9.67 -4.23 -10.92
N LYS A 26 10.70 -4.28 -10.06
CA LYS A 26 10.62 -3.76 -8.69
C LYS A 26 10.36 -2.26 -8.65
N TYR A 27 10.98 -1.49 -9.53
CA TYR A 27 10.73 -0.05 -9.64
C TYR A 27 9.27 0.25 -10.00
N LYS A 28 8.70 -0.46 -10.99
CA LYS A 28 7.29 -0.33 -11.38
C LYS A 28 6.35 -0.70 -10.24
N GLN A 29 6.64 -1.76 -9.49
CA GLN A 29 5.87 -2.16 -8.32
C GLN A 29 5.89 -1.08 -7.24
N GLY A 30 7.07 -0.51 -6.94
CA GLY A 30 7.21 0.59 -5.99
C GLY A 30 6.42 1.84 -6.40
N ALA A 31 6.53 2.26 -7.66
CA ALA A 31 5.78 3.41 -8.18
C ALA A 31 4.26 3.18 -8.16
N GLN A 32 3.80 1.95 -8.41
CA GLN A 32 2.39 1.59 -8.29
C GLN A 32 1.93 1.65 -6.84
N LEU A 33 2.72 1.15 -5.89
CA LEU A 33 2.41 1.22 -4.47
C LEU A 33 2.26 2.65 -3.99
N GLU A 34 3.19 3.54 -4.34
CA GLU A 34 3.13 4.95 -3.97
C GLU A 34 1.83 5.61 -4.44
N LYS A 35 1.40 5.32 -5.67
CA LYS A 35 0.12 5.81 -6.20
C LYS A 35 -1.08 5.28 -5.42
N LEU A 36 -1.09 3.98 -5.09
CA LEU A 36 -2.17 3.37 -4.32
C LEU A 36 -2.22 3.93 -2.89
N GLN A 37 -1.08 4.10 -2.25
CA GLN A 37 -0.98 4.69 -0.92
C GLN A 37 -1.45 6.16 -0.91
N ALA A 38 -1.10 6.93 -1.93
CA ALA A 38 -1.58 8.30 -2.08
C ALA A 38 -3.10 8.36 -2.33
N SER A 39 -3.62 7.47 -3.18
CA SER A 39 -5.06 7.36 -3.43
C SER A 39 -5.82 6.95 -2.16
N TYR A 40 -5.31 5.96 -1.43
CA TYR A 40 -5.89 5.51 -0.17
C TYR A 40 -5.93 6.63 0.88
N ALA A 41 -4.80 7.31 1.08
CA ALA A 41 -4.72 8.43 2.01
C ALA A 41 -5.68 9.58 1.63
N ALA A 42 -5.84 9.84 0.33
CA ALA A 42 -6.80 10.83 -0.16
C ALA A 42 -8.24 10.40 0.12
N SER A 43 -8.60 9.14 -0.16
CA SER A 43 -9.94 8.61 0.11
C SER A 43 -10.28 8.71 1.61
N ILE A 44 -9.38 8.31 2.50
CA ILE A 44 -9.57 8.45 3.95
C ILE A 44 -9.73 9.91 4.33
N ARG A 45 -8.86 10.79 3.85
CA ARG A 45 -8.84 12.22 4.18
C ARG A 45 -10.13 12.94 3.77
N TRP A 46 -10.69 12.57 2.63
CA TRP A 46 -11.91 13.18 2.10
C TRP A 46 -13.19 12.49 2.56
N GLY A 47 -13.07 11.38 3.29
CA GLY A 47 -14.23 10.62 3.79
C GLY A 47 -14.83 9.65 2.77
N ASP A 48 -14.11 9.36 1.69
CA ASP A 48 -14.52 8.40 0.65
C ASP A 48 -14.16 6.97 1.07
N PHE A 49 -14.76 6.50 2.17
CA PHE A 49 -14.43 5.23 2.79
C PHE A 49 -14.80 4.02 1.93
N GLU A 50 -15.79 4.15 1.07
CA GLU A 50 -16.15 3.11 0.10
C GLU A 50 -15.03 2.91 -0.92
N ASP A 51 -14.45 4.00 -1.44
CA ASP A 51 -13.33 3.95 -2.36
C ASP A 51 -12.07 3.39 -1.69
N ALA A 52 -11.80 3.82 -0.44
CA ALA A 52 -10.72 3.24 0.36
C ALA A 52 -10.90 1.74 0.58
N TRP A 53 -12.14 1.28 0.81
CA TRP A 53 -12.49 -0.12 0.99
C TRP A 53 -12.17 -0.98 -0.24
N GLN A 54 -12.29 -0.42 -1.45
CA GLN A 54 -11.96 -1.14 -2.70
C GLN A 54 -10.45 -1.44 -2.84
N LEU A 55 -9.61 -0.79 -2.07
CA LEU A 55 -8.16 -1.05 -2.04
C LEU A 55 -7.77 -2.15 -1.05
N VAL A 56 -8.71 -2.57 -0.20
CA VAL A 56 -8.52 -3.69 0.74
C VAL A 56 -8.59 -5.02 -0.02
N ASP A 57 -7.77 -5.96 0.40
CA ASP A 57 -7.71 -7.31 -0.18
C ASP A 57 -9.12 -7.93 -0.29
N PRO A 58 -9.50 -8.46 -1.45
CA PRO A 58 -10.80 -9.11 -1.64
C PRO A 58 -11.11 -10.20 -0.63
N ALA A 59 -10.13 -11.03 -0.26
CA ALA A 59 -10.33 -12.08 0.75
C ALA A 59 -10.62 -11.49 2.13
N TYR A 60 -9.94 -10.39 2.50
CA TYR A 60 -10.24 -9.67 3.74
C TYR A 60 -11.65 -9.09 3.72
N ARG A 61 -12.07 -8.46 2.60
CA ARG A 61 -13.41 -7.88 2.47
C ARG A 61 -14.53 -8.92 2.55
N GLU A 62 -14.30 -10.09 1.97
CA GLU A 62 -15.25 -11.22 2.02
C GLU A 62 -15.42 -11.73 3.46
N ALA A 63 -14.31 -11.87 4.19
CA ALA A 63 -14.32 -12.31 5.59
C ALA A 63 -14.85 -11.24 6.56
N ASN A 64 -14.75 -9.97 6.20
CA ASN A 64 -15.12 -8.82 7.04
C ASN A 64 -15.96 -7.82 6.23
N PRO A 65 -17.18 -8.15 5.82
CA PRO A 65 -17.98 -7.28 4.98
C PRO A 65 -18.30 -5.97 5.71
N MET A 66 -18.18 -4.86 4.99
CA MET A 66 -18.55 -3.55 5.51
C MET A 66 -20.08 -3.43 5.58
N SER A 67 -20.61 -3.27 6.78
CA SER A 67 -22.03 -3.04 6.99
C SER A 67 -22.40 -1.58 6.76
N ASP A 68 -23.67 -1.33 6.46
CA ASP A 68 -24.21 0.03 6.36
C ASP A 68 -24.00 0.82 7.68
N LEU A 69 -24.14 0.14 8.82
CA LEU A 69 -23.87 0.73 10.14
C LEU A 69 -22.41 1.15 10.30
N ALA A 70 -21.45 0.35 9.83
CA ALA A 70 -20.03 0.70 9.87
C ALA A 70 -19.77 1.94 9.00
N LEU A 71 -20.37 1.99 7.81
CA LEU A 71 -20.25 3.13 6.91
C LEU A 71 -20.86 4.41 7.49
N GLU A 72 -22.04 4.32 8.09
CA GLU A 72 -22.70 5.43 8.80
C GLU A 72 -21.83 5.98 9.94
N ARG A 73 -21.13 5.10 10.68
CA ARG A 73 -20.22 5.53 11.74
C ARG A 73 -19.07 6.36 11.18
N TYR A 74 -18.49 5.99 10.05
CA TYR A 74 -17.45 6.79 9.41
C TYR A 74 -17.92 8.19 9.00
N GLN A 75 -19.20 8.36 8.66
CA GLN A 75 -19.77 9.65 8.30
C GLN A 75 -19.89 10.62 9.49
N GLN A 76 -19.79 10.12 10.74
CA GLN A 76 -19.88 10.95 11.95
C GLN A 76 -18.55 11.62 12.33
N ILE A 77 -17.50 11.34 11.60
CA ILE A 77 -16.16 11.88 11.83
C ILE A 77 -15.67 12.64 10.61
N GLN A 78 -14.74 13.55 10.85
CA GLN A 78 -13.99 14.27 9.83
C GLN A 78 -12.50 14.01 10.06
N ILE A 79 -11.78 13.72 8.99
CA ILE A 79 -10.34 13.58 9.03
C ILE A 79 -9.70 14.96 8.87
N SER A 80 -8.94 15.39 9.87
CA SER A 80 -8.20 16.66 9.85
C SER A 80 -6.73 16.47 9.49
N GLY A 81 -6.20 15.25 9.51
CA GLY A 81 -4.85 14.96 9.11
C GLY A 81 -4.61 13.47 8.88
N TYR A 82 -3.74 13.15 7.94
CA TYR A 82 -3.27 11.80 7.63
C TYR A 82 -1.78 11.91 7.27
N SER A 83 -0.91 11.40 8.13
CA SER A 83 0.54 11.55 8.00
C SER A 83 1.25 10.23 8.21
N ASP A 84 2.04 9.81 7.25
CA ASP A 84 2.94 8.68 7.42
C ASP A 84 4.10 9.05 8.36
N ARG A 85 4.45 8.13 9.24
CA ARG A 85 5.52 8.31 10.23
C ARG A 85 6.76 7.53 9.85
N ASN A 86 6.58 6.28 9.47
CA ASN A 86 7.66 5.44 8.97
C ASN A 86 7.12 4.32 8.07
N THR A 87 8.00 3.81 7.24
CA THR A 87 7.72 2.67 6.36
C THR A 87 8.80 1.61 6.56
N THR A 88 8.39 0.37 6.67
CA THR A 88 9.27 -0.80 6.78
C THR A 88 8.82 -1.89 5.82
N VAL A 89 9.73 -2.80 5.48
CA VAL A 89 9.44 -3.97 4.64
C VAL A 89 9.61 -5.22 5.50
N THR A 90 8.63 -6.09 5.47
CA THR A 90 8.70 -7.37 6.19
C THR A 90 9.60 -8.37 5.45
N PRO A 91 10.07 -9.45 6.13
CA PRO A 91 10.82 -10.52 5.47
C PRO A 91 10.09 -11.14 4.27
N GLU A 92 8.75 -11.17 4.29
CA GLU A 92 7.89 -11.69 3.23
C GLU A 92 7.72 -10.71 2.06
N GLY A 93 8.22 -9.46 2.21
CA GLY A 93 8.13 -8.42 1.19
C GLY A 93 6.89 -7.53 1.28
N ASP A 94 6.08 -7.66 2.32
CA ASP A 94 4.98 -6.74 2.59
C ASP A 94 5.54 -5.37 3.02
N VAL A 95 4.90 -4.30 2.58
CA VAL A 95 5.25 -2.94 2.98
C VAL A 95 4.31 -2.48 4.09
N VAL A 96 4.89 -2.18 5.24
CA VAL A 96 4.17 -1.68 6.42
C VAL A 96 4.43 -0.19 6.57
N ARG A 97 3.35 0.58 6.67
CA ARG A 97 3.39 2.02 6.91
C ARG A 97 2.64 2.36 8.18
N ASN A 98 3.32 2.97 9.15
CA ASN A 98 2.69 3.48 10.35
C ASN A 98 2.24 4.91 10.10
N VAL A 99 0.98 5.17 10.34
CA VAL A 99 0.29 6.41 10.01
C VAL A 99 -0.30 7.02 11.26
N GLU A 100 -0.26 8.33 11.35
CA GLU A 100 -0.97 9.11 12.34
C GLU A 100 -2.16 9.77 11.69
N VAL A 101 -3.35 9.51 12.22
CA VAL A 101 -4.62 10.04 11.71
C VAL A 101 -5.21 10.97 12.77
N ARG A 102 -5.52 12.20 12.39
CA ARG A 102 -6.25 13.14 13.24
C ARG A 102 -7.70 13.15 12.83
N VAL A 103 -8.58 12.95 13.81
CA VAL A 103 -10.02 12.86 13.58
C VAL A 103 -10.77 13.86 14.46
N ILE A 104 -11.82 14.42 13.91
CA ILE A 104 -12.75 15.30 14.60
C ILE A 104 -14.11 14.62 14.64
N ASN A 105 -14.68 14.47 15.83
CA ASN A 105 -16.07 14.05 15.99
C ASN A 105 -17.00 15.21 15.61
N LYS A 106 -17.86 15.03 14.62
CA LYS A 106 -18.74 16.09 14.11
C LYS A 106 -19.79 16.56 15.12
N HIS A 107 -20.13 15.73 16.10
CA HIS A 107 -21.14 16.07 17.12
C HIS A 107 -20.54 16.85 18.29
N THR A 108 -19.36 16.47 18.73
CA THR A 108 -18.71 17.08 19.90
C THR A 108 -17.64 18.10 19.53
N MET A 109 -17.22 18.13 18.27
CA MET A 109 -16.10 18.91 17.75
C MET A 109 -14.74 18.59 18.44
N ALA A 110 -14.70 17.47 19.18
CA ALA A 110 -13.46 17.01 19.80
C ALA A 110 -12.53 16.41 18.75
N GLU A 111 -11.27 16.85 18.76
CA GLU A 111 -10.19 16.30 17.94
C GLU A 111 -9.36 15.31 18.75
N ARG A 112 -8.96 14.22 18.13
CA ARG A 112 -8.01 13.26 18.67
C ARG A 112 -7.07 12.74 17.60
N THR A 113 -5.93 12.22 18.02
CA THR A 113 -4.93 11.62 17.15
C THR A 113 -4.88 10.12 17.42
N LEU A 114 -4.93 9.35 16.35
CA LEU A 114 -4.91 7.89 16.37
C LEU A 114 -3.68 7.40 15.61
N ARG A 115 -3.18 6.24 15.99
CA ARG A 115 -2.18 5.50 15.22
C ARG A 115 -2.87 4.41 14.42
N TYR A 116 -2.42 4.24 13.18
CA TYR A 116 -2.93 3.23 12.28
C TYR A 116 -1.78 2.60 11.52
N ARG A 117 -1.82 1.28 11.36
CA ARG A 117 -0.82 0.51 10.66
C ARG A 117 -1.40 -0.02 9.36
N GLU A 118 -0.94 0.51 8.22
CA GLU A 118 -1.20 -0.07 6.91
C GLU A 118 -0.23 -1.21 6.65
N GLN A 119 -0.70 -2.27 5.99
CA GLN A 119 0.14 -3.34 5.48
C GLN A 119 -0.29 -3.65 4.05
N TRP A 120 0.65 -3.52 3.14
CA TRP A 120 0.44 -3.69 1.70
C TRP A 120 1.18 -4.93 1.22
N ARG A 121 0.48 -5.80 0.50
CA ARG A 121 1.02 -7.03 -0.08
C ARG A 121 0.90 -7.00 -1.59
N TRP A 122 1.96 -7.42 -2.25
CA TRP A 122 1.96 -7.62 -3.69
C TRP A 122 1.24 -8.92 -4.05
N ASP A 123 0.27 -8.84 -4.95
CA ASP A 123 -0.39 -9.99 -5.57
C ASP A 123 0.23 -10.24 -6.96
N PRO A 124 0.98 -11.34 -7.14
CA PRO A 124 1.65 -11.62 -8.41
C PRO A 124 0.67 -12.07 -9.50
N VAL A 125 -0.53 -12.55 -9.14
CA VAL A 125 -1.57 -12.96 -10.09
C VAL A 125 -2.32 -11.75 -10.60
N ALA A 126 -2.84 -10.92 -9.70
CA ALA A 126 -3.53 -9.67 -10.04
C ALA A 126 -2.56 -8.57 -10.48
N LYS A 127 -1.24 -8.74 -10.28
CA LYS A 127 -0.17 -7.77 -10.57
C LYS A 127 -0.46 -6.39 -9.96
N ARG A 128 -0.88 -6.40 -8.69
CA ARG A 128 -1.18 -5.20 -7.93
C ARG A 128 -0.94 -5.39 -6.44
N TRP A 129 -0.87 -4.27 -5.75
CA TRP A 129 -0.83 -4.23 -4.31
C TRP A 129 -2.24 -4.21 -3.73
N TRP A 130 -2.41 -4.90 -2.60
CA TRP A 130 -3.60 -4.87 -1.78
C TRP A 130 -3.27 -4.45 -0.36
N LEU A 131 -4.15 -3.66 0.24
CA LEU A 131 -4.14 -3.41 1.69
C LEU A 131 -4.70 -4.67 2.36
N VAL A 132 -3.88 -5.36 3.14
CA VAL A 132 -4.26 -6.65 3.78
C VAL A 132 -4.75 -6.48 5.21
N VAL A 133 -4.93 -5.27 5.65
CA VAL A 133 -5.62 -4.89 6.89
C VAL A 133 -6.89 -4.12 6.54
N GLY A 134 -7.82 -4.03 7.47
CA GLY A 134 -9.04 -3.25 7.28
C GLY A 134 -8.81 -1.75 7.29
N LEU A 135 -9.88 -0.98 7.14
CA LEU A 135 -9.87 0.46 7.37
C LEU A 135 -9.52 0.75 8.84
N PRO A 136 -8.95 1.94 9.13
CA PRO A 136 -8.62 2.29 10.51
C PRO A 136 -9.85 2.33 11.41
N ASP A 137 -9.74 1.83 12.63
CA ASP A 137 -10.76 2.04 13.67
C ASP A 137 -10.62 3.47 14.20
N LEU A 138 -11.42 4.36 13.66
CA LEU A 138 -11.40 5.79 13.99
C LEU A 138 -12.20 6.13 15.27
N TRP A 139 -12.81 5.11 15.89
CA TRP A 139 -13.62 5.27 17.10
C TRP A 139 -12.87 4.93 18.38
N ASN A 140 -12.27 3.75 18.42
CA ASN A 140 -11.63 3.24 19.63
C ASN A 140 -10.16 3.63 19.69
N GLY A 141 -9.49 3.73 18.54
CA GLY A 141 -8.07 4.01 18.44
C GLY A 141 -7.19 2.90 19.05
N GLU A 142 -5.98 2.77 18.60
CA GLU A 142 -4.91 2.01 19.26
C GLU A 142 -3.90 2.96 19.93
#